data_78e3d8d309743647de6dc0ad3eeb8bc1
#
_entry.id   78e3d8d309743647de6dc0ad3eeb8bc1
#
_cell.length_a   1.000
_cell.length_b   1.000
_cell.length_c   1.000
_cell.angle_alpha   90.00
_cell.angle_beta   90.00
_cell.angle_gamma   90.00
#
_symmetry.space_group_name_H-M   'P 1'
#
loop_
_entity.id
_entity.type
_entity.pdbx_description
1 polymer ?
#
loop_
_entity_poly.entity_id
_entity_poly.type
_entity_poly.pdbx_seq_one_letter_code
_entity_poly.pdbx_strand_id
1 'polypeptide(L)'
;LAVAAQVPQNGEMVDNPYTSWNQTGPTLPDRDIEILGPPTTSGTRDAFEELVMEESAEGLGFPEEYTDIRADGLYVDSGENDNLIVQRIRENKEALGVFGYSFLVENSDSLDAATVDGVEPTTESISSEDYPVARSLWFYIKEAHEGVVPGIEEYVSLFMDDIMIGEDGLLVEEGLIPLPASQSAEWRERVENRVNLERSDLEG
;
A
#
# COMPACT_ATOMS: atom_id res chain seq x y z
N LEU A 1 -9.25 1.18 14.37
CA LEU A 1 -10.59 1.54 14.91
C LEU A 1 -11.29 2.63 14.08
N ALA A 2 -10.60 3.68 13.64
CA ALA A 2 -11.23 4.81 12.92
C ALA A 2 -11.84 4.41 11.57
N VAL A 3 -11.27 3.41 10.90
CA VAL A 3 -11.61 3.01 9.52
C VAL A 3 -12.63 1.87 9.47
N ALA A 4 -12.66 1.00 10.47
CA ALA A 4 -13.47 -0.21 10.49
C ALA A 4 -14.97 0.08 10.40
N ALA A 5 -15.71 -0.77 9.66
CA ALA A 5 -17.18 -0.67 9.59
C ALA A 5 -17.84 -1.01 10.93
N GLN A 6 -17.33 -2.03 11.61
CA GLN A 6 -17.74 -2.43 12.95
C GLN A 6 -16.54 -2.46 13.89
N VAL A 7 -16.81 -2.39 15.18
CA VAL A 7 -15.76 -2.46 16.21
C VAL A 7 -16.17 -3.43 17.34
N PRO A 8 -15.20 -4.12 17.96
CA PRO A 8 -15.49 -5.02 19.07
C PRO A 8 -15.86 -4.24 20.33
N GLN A 9 -17.03 -4.52 20.90
CA GLN A 9 -17.47 -3.98 22.19
C GLN A 9 -18.10 -5.09 23.04
N ASN A 10 -17.57 -5.30 24.23
CA ASN A 10 -18.06 -6.31 25.18
C ASN A 10 -18.13 -7.76 24.61
N GLY A 11 -17.29 -8.07 23.65
CA GLY A 11 -17.23 -9.41 23.01
C GLY A 11 -18.18 -9.58 21.81
N GLU A 12 -18.83 -8.52 21.36
CA GLU A 12 -19.67 -8.51 20.16
C GLU A 12 -19.17 -7.44 19.18
N MET A 13 -19.36 -7.67 17.89
CA MET A 13 -19.12 -6.66 16.85
C MET A 13 -20.33 -5.76 16.74
N VAL A 14 -20.12 -4.44 16.84
CA VAL A 14 -21.18 -3.43 16.71
C VAL A 14 -20.81 -2.42 15.63
N ASP A 15 -21.79 -1.80 15.02
CA ASP A 15 -21.55 -0.71 14.06
C ASP A 15 -20.67 0.36 14.70
N ASN A 16 -19.67 0.83 13.95
CA ASN A 16 -18.65 1.72 14.47
C ASN A 16 -19.25 3.06 14.93
N PRO A 17 -19.28 3.35 16.24
CA PRO A 17 -19.89 4.57 16.77
C PRO A 17 -18.92 5.77 16.77
N TYR A 18 -17.64 5.56 16.44
CA TYR A 18 -16.63 6.60 16.55
C TYR A 18 -16.73 7.60 15.39
N THR A 19 -16.84 8.87 15.73
CA THR A 19 -16.92 9.99 14.77
C THR A 19 -15.78 10.99 14.94
N SER A 20 -15.05 10.93 16.06
CA SER A 20 -13.89 11.77 16.34
C SER A 20 -12.66 10.94 16.68
N TRP A 21 -11.49 11.43 16.30
CA TRP A 21 -10.21 10.75 16.51
C TRP A 21 -9.92 10.44 17.98
N ASN A 22 -10.24 11.34 18.93
CA ASN A 22 -10.03 11.13 20.38
C ASN A 22 -10.85 9.96 20.95
N GLN A 23 -11.90 9.52 20.25
CA GLN A 23 -12.68 8.34 20.65
C GLN A 23 -11.96 7.03 20.28
N THR A 24 -11.05 7.06 19.34
CA THR A 24 -10.29 5.88 18.88
C THR A 24 -8.95 5.74 19.60
N GLY A 25 -8.45 6.80 20.22
CA GLY A 25 -7.23 6.77 21.02
C GLY A 25 -7.09 8.02 21.90
N PRO A 26 -6.67 7.87 23.17
CA PRO A 26 -6.67 8.95 24.16
C PRO A 26 -5.66 10.07 23.89
N THR A 27 -4.68 9.83 23.03
CA THR A 27 -3.66 10.81 22.62
C THR A 27 -4.00 11.52 21.31
N LEU A 28 -5.06 11.10 20.63
CA LEU A 28 -5.48 11.66 19.37
C LEU A 28 -6.30 12.95 19.57
N PRO A 29 -6.31 13.86 18.59
CA PRO A 29 -6.98 15.15 18.73
C PRO A 29 -8.51 14.99 18.78
N ASP A 30 -9.17 15.96 19.44
CA ASP A 30 -10.64 16.09 19.43
C ASP A 30 -11.07 16.81 18.15
N ARG A 31 -11.20 16.04 17.07
CA ARG A 31 -11.67 16.50 15.76
C ARG A 31 -12.32 15.35 15.01
N ASP A 32 -13.18 15.67 14.07
CA ASP A 32 -13.92 14.70 13.29
C ASP A 32 -12.98 13.79 12.47
N ILE A 33 -13.36 12.52 12.34
CA ILE A 33 -12.70 11.58 11.46
C ILE A 33 -13.11 11.90 10.02
N GLU A 34 -12.12 12.14 9.16
CA GLU A 34 -12.27 12.19 7.71
C GLU A 34 -11.10 11.48 7.07
N ILE A 35 -11.37 10.40 6.37
CA ILE A 35 -10.37 9.57 5.69
C ILE A 35 -10.70 9.54 4.21
N LEU A 36 -9.76 9.94 3.39
CA LEU A 36 -9.85 9.98 1.94
C LEU A 36 -9.03 8.84 1.37
N GLY A 37 -9.63 7.94 0.64
CA GLY A 37 -8.92 6.80 0.11
C GLY A 37 -9.47 6.31 -1.24
N PRO A 38 -8.79 5.34 -1.85
CA PRO A 38 -9.21 4.78 -3.12
C PRO A 38 -10.42 3.85 -2.97
N PRO A 39 -11.12 3.56 -4.09
CA PRO A 39 -12.27 2.66 -4.13
C PRO A 39 -11.86 1.20 -3.96
N THR A 40 -12.85 0.33 -3.78
CA THR A 40 -12.66 -1.13 -3.67
C THR A 40 -12.09 -1.81 -4.92
N THR A 41 -11.98 -1.10 -6.05
CA THR A 41 -11.36 -1.60 -7.29
C THR A 41 -9.85 -1.30 -7.36
N SER A 42 -9.31 -0.56 -6.39
CA SER A 42 -7.91 -0.12 -6.36
C SER A 42 -7.01 -1.10 -5.62
N GLY A 43 -5.85 -1.43 -6.21
CA GLY A 43 -4.83 -2.21 -5.54
C GLY A 43 -4.23 -1.53 -4.30
N THR A 44 -4.27 -0.19 -4.21
CA THR A 44 -3.90 0.56 -3.00
C THR A 44 -4.91 0.31 -1.88
N ARG A 45 -6.19 0.16 -2.23
CA ARG A 45 -7.23 -0.20 -1.26
C ARG A 45 -7.02 -1.62 -0.74
N ASP A 46 -6.74 -2.58 -1.63
CA ASP A 46 -6.44 -3.97 -1.24
C ASP A 46 -5.23 -4.02 -0.29
N ALA A 47 -4.14 -3.30 -0.62
CA ALA A 47 -2.97 -3.20 0.25
C ALA A 47 -3.29 -2.61 1.63
N PHE A 48 -4.15 -1.59 1.69
CA PHE A 48 -4.56 -0.99 2.96
C PHE A 48 -5.41 -1.97 3.80
N GLU A 49 -6.28 -2.74 3.17
CA GLU A 49 -7.08 -3.77 3.83
C GLU A 49 -6.18 -4.88 4.40
N GLU A 50 -5.22 -5.37 3.64
CA GLU A 50 -4.27 -6.41 4.04
C GLU A 50 -3.29 -5.90 5.11
N LEU A 51 -2.49 -4.89 4.78
CA LEU A 51 -1.36 -4.44 5.61
C LEU A 51 -1.76 -3.60 6.83
N VAL A 52 -2.96 -3.03 6.86
CA VAL A 52 -3.40 -2.19 7.97
C VAL A 52 -4.59 -2.79 8.71
N MET A 53 -5.62 -3.21 8.01
CA MET A 53 -6.83 -3.68 8.67
C MET A 53 -6.65 -5.10 9.22
N GLU A 54 -6.21 -6.03 8.39
CA GLU A 54 -6.01 -7.44 8.76
C GLU A 54 -4.91 -7.56 9.82
N GLU A 55 -3.74 -6.96 9.59
CA GLU A 55 -2.61 -6.99 10.53
C GLU A 55 -2.96 -6.37 11.90
N SER A 56 -3.84 -5.36 11.92
CA SER A 56 -4.27 -4.75 13.18
C SER A 56 -5.41 -5.52 13.88
N ALA A 57 -6.07 -6.44 13.21
CA ALA A 57 -7.31 -7.06 13.67
C ALA A 57 -7.14 -7.77 15.01
N GLU A 58 -6.16 -8.68 15.12
CA GLU A 58 -5.93 -9.48 16.32
C GLU A 58 -5.64 -8.60 17.55
N GLY A 59 -4.74 -7.62 17.39
CA GLY A 59 -4.32 -6.71 18.48
C GLY A 59 -5.45 -5.83 19.03
N LEU A 60 -6.49 -5.60 18.24
CA LEU A 60 -7.63 -4.76 18.57
C LEU A 60 -8.89 -5.56 18.94
N GLY A 61 -8.82 -6.90 18.91
CA GLY A 61 -9.92 -7.79 19.26
C GLY A 61 -10.99 -7.96 18.18
N PHE A 62 -10.64 -7.70 16.92
CA PHE A 62 -11.48 -8.03 15.76
C PHE A 62 -11.44 -9.54 15.46
N PRO A 63 -12.39 -10.06 14.69
CA PRO A 63 -12.26 -11.37 14.06
C PRO A 63 -10.99 -11.45 13.22
N GLU A 64 -10.44 -12.65 13.09
CA GLU A 64 -9.32 -12.94 12.18
C GLU A 64 -9.68 -12.50 10.75
N GLU A 65 -8.72 -11.94 10.02
CA GLU A 65 -8.88 -11.45 8.65
C GLU A 65 -9.99 -10.37 8.49
N TYR A 66 -10.22 -9.55 9.51
CA TYR A 66 -11.24 -8.50 9.42
C TYR A 66 -10.75 -7.29 8.61
N THR A 67 -11.37 -7.02 7.48
CA THR A 67 -10.99 -5.93 6.55
C THR A 67 -12.14 -4.97 6.21
N ASP A 68 -13.33 -5.13 6.78
CA ASP A 68 -14.49 -4.32 6.43
C ASP A 68 -14.29 -2.83 6.79
N ILE A 69 -14.24 -1.99 5.77
CA ILE A 69 -14.11 -0.54 5.91
C ILE A 69 -15.50 0.12 5.93
N ARG A 70 -15.64 1.15 6.79
CA ARG A 70 -16.88 1.87 7.00
C ARG A 70 -17.39 2.58 5.75
N ALA A 71 -18.73 2.60 5.59
CA ALA A 71 -19.42 3.24 4.47
C ALA A 71 -20.40 4.34 4.92
N ASP A 72 -20.21 4.89 6.12
CA ASP A 72 -21.07 5.91 6.72
C ASP A 72 -20.67 7.35 6.33
N GLY A 73 -19.70 7.50 5.44
CA GLY A 73 -19.22 8.77 4.91
C GLY A 73 -18.00 9.35 5.61
N LEU A 74 -17.46 8.71 6.65
CA LEU A 74 -16.22 9.12 7.30
C LEU A 74 -14.97 8.54 6.61
N TYR A 75 -15.11 7.41 5.91
CA TYR A 75 -14.20 7.02 4.84
C TYR A 75 -14.85 7.41 3.50
N VAL A 76 -14.17 8.27 2.76
CA VAL A 76 -14.67 8.81 1.49
C VAL A 76 -13.90 8.19 0.35
N ASP A 77 -14.61 7.40 -0.46
CA ASP A 77 -14.11 6.95 -1.76
C ASP A 77 -13.83 8.17 -2.65
N SER A 78 -12.57 8.38 -3.00
CA SER A 78 -12.10 9.54 -3.74
C SER A 78 -11.74 9.22 -5.20
N GLY A 79 -12.07 8.01 -5.66
CA GLY A 79 -11.79 7.52 -7.00
C GLY A 79 -10.38 6.94 -7.15
N GLU A 80 -10.09 6.42 -8.34
CA GLU A 80 -8.81 5.75 -8.68
C GLU A 80 -7.62 6.72 -8.85
N ASN A 81 -7.88 8.03 -8.89
CA ASN A 81 -6.84 9.02 -9.15
C ASN A 81 -6.36 9.65 -7.84
N ASP A 82 -5.19 9.23 -7.37
CA ASP A 82 -4.57 9.71 -6.13
C ASP A 82 -4.36 11.23 -6.09
N ASN A 83 -4.23 11.90 -7.24
CA ASN A 83 -4.18 13.37 -7.30
C ASN A 83 -5.44 14.03 -6.73
N LEU A 84 -6.61 13.39 -6.81
CA LEU A 84 -7.83 13.91 -6.21
C LEU A 84 -7.79 13.82 -4.69
N ILE A 85 -7.19 12.77 -4.14
CA ILE A 85 -6.97 12.61 -2.70
C ILE A 85 -6.03 13.71 -2.22
N VAL A 86 -4.89 13.91 -2.90
CA VAL A 86 -3.91 14.95 -2.61
C VAL A 86 -4.55 16.34 -2.61
N GLN A 87 -5.34 16.66 -3.64
CA GLN A 87 -6.04 17.94 -3.73
C GLN A 87 -6.97 18.17 -2.54
N ARG A 88 -7.78 17.17 -2.18
CA ARG A 88 -8.72 17.27 -1.06
C ARG A 88 -8.02 17.43 0.29
N ILE A 89 -6.89 16.75 0.53
CA ILE A 89 -6.10 16.94 1.76
C ILE A 89 -5.53 18.36 1.82
N ARG A 90 -5.10 18.93 0.70
CA ARG A 90 -4.65 20.33 0.64
C ARG A 90 -5.76 21.32 1.01
N GLU A 91 -7.01 21.00 0.64
CA GLU A 91 -8.18 21.81 0.98
C GLU A 91 -8.64 21.59 2.43
N ASN A 92 -8.51 20.36 2.94
CA ASN A 92 -8.82 20.01 4.33
C ASN A 92 -7.60 19.36 5.03
N LYS A 93 -6.82 20.17 5.73
CA LYS A 93 -5.61 19.74 6.44
C LYS A 93 -5.86 18.85 7.66
N GLU A 94 -7.12 18.62 8.00
CA GLU A 94 -7.51 17.74 9.10
C GLU A 94 -7.85 16.31 8.65
N ALA A 95 -7.98 16.10 7.33
CA ALA A 95 -8.21 14.80 6.73
C ALA A 95 -6.94 13.95 6.67
N LEU A 96 -7.11 12.64 6.75
CA LEU A 96 -6.08 11.64 6.47
C LEU A 96 -6.29 11.08 5.06
N GLY A 97 -5.22 10.93 4.29
CA GLY A 97 -5.25 10.31 2.95
C GLY A 97 -4.57 8.95 2.91
N VAL A 98 -5.11 8.06 2.10
CA VAL A 98 -4.51 6.77 1.75
C VAL A 98 -4.22 6.76 0.25
N PHE A 99 -2.96 6.74 -0.14
CA PHE A 99 -2.52 6.79 -1.53
C PHE A 99 -1.05 6.35 -1.68
N GLY A 100 -0.60 6.17 -2.92
CA GLY A 100 0.76 5.70 -3.21
C GLY A 100 1.86 6.67 -2.78
N TYR A 101 2.99 6.15 -2.32
CA TYR A 101 4.14 6.92 -1.81
C TYR A 101 4.70 7.94 -2.83
N SER A 102 4.68 7.63 -4.12
CA SER A 102 5.12 8.56 -5.18
C SER A 102 4.39 9.91 -5.11
N PHE A 103 3.08 9.90 -4.85
CA PHE A 103 2.29 11.12 -4.70
C PHE A 103 2.67 11.94 -3.46
N LEU A 104 3.11 11.28 -2.39
CA LEU A 104 3.67 11.98 -1.22
C LEU A 104 4.98 12.70 -1.60
N VAL A 105 5.90 12.01 -2.28
CA VAL A 105 7.19 12.58 -2.70
C VAL A 105 7.00 13.78 -3.61
N GLU A 106 6.14 13.67 -4.63
CA GLU A 106 5.81 14.74 -5.57
C GLU A 106 5.16 15.97 -4.90
N ASN A 107 4.55 15.78 -3.72
CA ASN A 107 3.79 16.80 -3.00
C ASN A 107 4.35 17.10 -1.60
N SER A 108 5.60 16.76 -1.34
CA SER A 108 6.27 16.88 -0.04
C SER A 108 6.40 18.30 0.49
N ASP A 109 6.13 19.31 -0.34
CA ASP A 109 6.03 20.72 0.04
C ASP A 109 4.73 21.06 0.83
N SER A 110 3.73 20.20 0.77
CA SER A 110 2.37 20.46 1.27
C SER A 110 1.74 19.30 2.03
N LEU A 111 2.36 18.13 2.00
CA LEU A 111 1.90 16.91 2.68
C LEU A 111 2.97 16.40 3.63
N ASP A 112 2.50 15.88 4.75
CA ASP A 112 3.31 15.12 5.71
C ASP A 112 2.81 13.67 5.76
N ALA A 113 3.71 12.73 6.01
CA ALA A 113 3.35 11.33 6.19
C ALA A 113 3.15 10.96 7.65
N ALA A 114 2.26 10.04 7.90
CA ALA A 114 2.16 9.41 9.21
C ALA A 114 3.27 8.35 9.37
N THR A 115 3.87 8.30 10.54
CA THR A 115 4.71 7.15 10.94
C THR A 115 3.82 5.96 11.29
N VAL A 116 4.26 4.76 10.92
CA VAL A 116 3.62 3.51 11.34
C VAL A 116 4.61 2.74 12.22
N ASP A 117 4.20 2.37 13.41
CA ASP A 117 5.05 1.76 14.44
C ASP A 117 6.35 2.53 14.74
N GLY A 118 6.31 3.85 14.56
CA GLY A 118 7.46 4.73 14.78
C GLY A 118 8.42 4.82 13.60
N VAL A 119 8.13 4.16 12.48
CA VAL A 119 8.93 4.21 11.25
C VAL A 119 8.33 5.23 10.29
N GLU A 120 9.15 6.10 9.72
CA GLU A 120 8.76 7.05 8.68
C GLU A 120 8.84 6.38 7.30
N PRO A 121 7.90 6.67 6.37
CA PRO A 121 8.00 6.20 4.99
C PRO A 121 9.07 6.98 4.24
N THR A 122 10.20 6.36 4.06
CA THR A 122 11.31 6.85 3.24
C THR A 122 11.63 5.83 2.15
N THR A 123 12.32 6.24 1.10
CA THR A 123 12.78 5.29 0.07
C THR A 123 13.57 4.15 0.69
N GLU A 124 14.41 4.44 1.69
CA GLU A 124 15.22 3.44 2.39
C GLU A 124 14.37 2.49 3.22
N SER A 125 13.47 3.01 4.08
CA SER A 125 12.64 2.17 4.96
C SER A 125 11.62 1.33 4.20
N ILE A 126 11.16 1.82 3.04
CA ILE A 126 10.25 1.07 2.16
C ILE A 126 11.04 0.00 1.39
N SER A 127 12.21 0.34 0.83
CA SER A 127 13.06 -0.60 0.09
C SER A 127 13.59 -1.74 0.98
N SER A 128 13.87 -1.46 2.26
CA SER A 128 14.30 -2.47 3.23
C SER A 128 13.16 -3.24 3.91
N GLU A 129 11.90 -2.89 3.60
CA GLU A 129 10.69 -3.44 4.25
C GLU A 129 10.59 -3.15 5.75
N ASP A 130 11.35 -2.15 6.25
CA ASP A 130 11.23 -1.68 7.64
C ASP A 130 9.92 -0.89 7.88
N TYR A 131 9.40 -0.23 6.83
CA TYR A 131 8.10 0.45 6.89
C TYR A 131 6.97 -0.56 6.74
N PRO A 132 6.12 -0.77 7.77
CA PRO A 132 5.18 -1.90 7.79
C PRO A 132 4.13 -1.88 6.67
N VAL A 133 3.80 -0.69 6.13
CA VAL A 133 2.82 -0.54 5.05
C VAL A 133 3.52 -0.41 3.70
N ALA A 134 4.37 -1.38 3.40
CA ALA A 134 5.07 -1.50 2.12
C ALA A 134 4.85 -2.89 1.53
N ARG A 135 4.78 -2.98 0.22
CA ARG A 135 4.72 -4.26 -0.48
C ARG A 135 5.40 -4.20 -1.83
N SER A 136 5.94 -5.33 -2.25
CA SER A 136 6.49 -5.50 -3.58
C SER A 136 5.40 -5.53 -4.65
N LEU A 137 5.70 -4.97 -5.84
CA LEU A 137 4.87 -5.10 -7.02
C LEU A 137 5.43 -6.21 -7.90
N TRP A 138 4.56 -7.04 -8.45
CA TRP A 138 4.89 -8.21 -9.21
C TRP A 138 4.28 -8.17 -10.61
N PHE A 139 5.01 -8.63 -11.60
CA PHE A 139 4.44 -9.02 -12.88
C PHE A 139 4.70 -10.50 -13.14
N TYR A 140 3.77 -11.16 -13.80
CA TYR A 140 3.80 -12.60 -14.00
C TYR A 140 3.90 -12.93 -15.48
N ILE A 141 4.77 -13.89 -15.81
CA ILE A 141 4.95 -14.40 -17.15
C ILE A 141 4.41 -15.81 -17.19
N LYS A 142 3.57 -16.08 -18.20
CA LYS A 142 3.10 -17.43 -18.44
C LYS A 142 4.10 -18.17 -19.32
N GLU A 143 4.86 -19.09 -18.74
CA GLU A 143 5.89 -19.89 -19.42
C GLU A 143 5.39 -20.51 -20.74
N ALA A 144 4.16 -21.02 -20.78
CA ALA A 144 3.56 -21.59 -21.99
C ALA A 144 3.40 -20.60 -23.16
N HIS A 145 3.61 -19.31 -22.94
CA HIS A 145 3.58 -18.26 -23.96
C HIS A 145 4.97 -17.93 -24.51
N GLU A 146 6.04 -18.32 -23.84
CA GLU A 146 7.41 -18.13 -24.29
C GLU A 146 7.63 -18.91 -25.61
N GLY A 147 8.31 -18.30 -26.54
CA GLY A 147 8.49 -18.88 -27.90
C GLY A 147 7.23 -18.96 -28.77
N VAL A 148 6.04 -18.65 -28.21
CA VAL A 148 4.75 -18.65 -28.94
C VAL A 148 4.29 -17.22 -29.22
N VAL A 149 4.35 -16.35 -28.17
CA VAL A 149 4.00 -14.94 -28.31
C VAL A 149 5.28 -14.15 -28.55
N PRO A 150 5.43 -13.48 -29.69
CA PRO A 150 6.63 -12.69 -29.99
C PRO A 150 6.83 -11.55 -28.99
N GLY A 151 8.07 -11.31 -28.60
CA GLY A 151 8.46 -10.15 -27.77
C GLY A 151 8.38 -10.37 -26.26
N ILE A 152 7.88 -11.51 -25.75
CA ILE A 152 7.83 -11.76 -24.31
C ILE A 152 9.25 -11.79 -23.72
N GLU A 153 10.16 -12.54 -24.32
CA GLU A 153 11.53 -12.69 -23.81
C GLU A 153 12.28 -11.35 -23.82
N GLU A 154 12.15 -10.58 -24.89
CA GLU A 154 12.77 -9.26 -25.05
C GLU A 154 12.17 -8.26 -24.05
N TYR A 155 10.85 -8.30 -23.85
CA TYR A 155 10.18 -7.44 -22.87
C TYR A 155 10.67 -7.72 -21.44
N VAL A 156 10.72 -9.00 -21.06
CA VAL A 156 11.18 -9.41 -19.74
C VAL A 156 12.65 -9.04 -19.51
N SER A 157 13.50 -9.32 -20.52
CA SER A 157 14.92 -8.94 -20.46
C SER A 157 15.11 -7.45 -20.29
N LEU A 158 14.37 -6.62 -21.03
CA LEU A 158 14.40 -5.17 -20.89
C LEU A 158 13.88 -4.72 -19.53
N PHE A 159 12.75 -5.30 -19.07
CA PHE A 159 12.14 -4.92 -17.78
C PHE A 159 13.08 -5.21 -16.61
N MET A 160 13.83 -6.31 -16.67
CA MET A 160 14.78 -6.70 -15.64
C MET A 160 16.15 -6.00 -15.74
N ASP A 161 16.36 -5.16 -16.76
CA ASP A 161 17.59 -4.38 -16.93
C ASP A 161 17.65 -3.21 -15.92
N ASP A 162 18.88 -2.79 -15.54
CA ASP A 162 19.09 -1.65 -14.64
C ASP A 162 18.50 -0.34 -15.17
N ILE A 163 18.38 -0.19 -16.49
CA ILE A 163 17.72 0.97 -17.10
C ILE A 163 16.25 1.09 -16.71
N MET A 164 15.61 -0.02 -16.36
CA MET A 164 14.21 -0.05 -15.93
C MET A 164 14.07 -0.07 -14.42
N ILE A 165 14.66 -1.08 -13.74
CA ILE A 165 14.44 -1.35 -12.30
C ILE A 165 15.63 -1.01 -11.40
N GLY A 166 16.71 -0.45 -11.96
CA GLY A 166 17.89 -0.02 -11.17
C GLY A 166 17.60 1.22 -10.32
N GLU A 167 18.54 1.59 -9.46
CA GLU A 167 18.45 2.76 -8.57
C GLU A 167 18.15 4.08 -9.32
N ASP A 168 18.68 4.23 -10.54
CA ASP A 168 18.44 5.37 -11.43
C ASP A 168 17.60 4.94 -12.66
N GLY A 169 16.82 3.88 -12.51
CA GLY A 169 16.01 3.33 -13.60
C GLY A 169 14.76 4.14 -13.91
N LEU A 170 14.20 3.92 -15.12
CA LEU A 170 13.00 4.65 -15.57
C LEU A 170 11.80 4.48 -14.64
N LEU A 171 11.65 3.34 -13.96
CA LEU A 171 10.54 3.11 -13.04
C LEU A 171 10.66 3.93 -11.74
N VAL A 172 11.87 4.36 -11.38
CA VAL A 172 12.07 5.29 -10.25
C VAL A 172 11.56 6.69 -10.64
N GLU A 173 11.75 7.11 -11.88
CA GLU A 173 11.18 8.37 -12.39
C GLU A 173 9.64 8.35 -12.38
N GLU A 174 9.03 7.16 -12.54
CA GLU A 174 7.58 6.94 -12.43
C GLU A 174 7.10 6.74 -10.96
N GLY A 175 7.99 6.90 -9.98
CA GLY A 175 7.68 6.88 -8.55
C GLY A 175 7.68 5.49 -7.90
N LEU A 176 8.24 4.48 -8.56
CA LEU A 176 8.48 3.17 -7.94
C LEU A 176 9.78 3.19 -7.14
N ILE A 177 9.81 2.44 -6.05
CA ILE A 177 11.00 2.30 -5.22
C ILE A 177 11.77 1.06 -5.67
N PRO A 178 13.07 1.17 -6.00
CA PRO A 178 13.86 0.04 -6.43
C PRO A 178 14.07 -0.96 -5.29
N LEU A 179 14.08 -2.24 -5.62
CA LEU A 179 14.49 -3.28 -4.69
C LEU A 179 15.98 -3.11 -4.30
N PRO A 180 16.39 -3.57 -3.11
CA PRO A 180 17.79 -3.69 -2.77
C PRO A 180 18.57 -4.44 -3.85
N ALA A 181 19.81 -4.03 -4.14
CA ALA A 181 20.62 -4.59 -5.23
C ALA A 181 20.76 -6.12 -5.15
N SER A 182 20.82 -6.69 -3.94
CA SER A 182 20.89 -8.15 -3.74
C SER A 182 19.61 -8.86 -4.17
N GLN A 183 18.45 -8.30 -3.86
CA GLN A 183 17.16 -8.86 -4.26
C GLN A 183 16.95 -8.71 -5.78
N SER A 184 17.27 -7.56 -6.36
CA SER A 184 17.22 -7.36 -7.81
C SER A 184 18.10 -8.37 -8.54
N ALA A 185 19.31 -8.66 -8.05
CA ALA A 185 20.20 -9.65 -8.64
C ALA A 185 19.63 -11.07 -8.54
N GLU A 186 19.05 -11.44 -7.40
CA GLU A 186 18.39 -12.74 -7.23
C GLU A 186 17.23 -12.93 -8.20
N TRP A 187 16.34 -11.93 -8.32
CA TRP A 187 15.22 -12.00 -9.26
C TRP A 187 15.65 -12.06 -10.72
N ARG A 188 16.73 -11.37 -11.11
CA ARG A 188 17.32 -11.50 -12.45
C ARG A 188 17.82 -12.91 -12.70
N GLU A 189 18.56 -13.50 -11.75
CA GLU A 189 19.05 -14.87 -11.86
C GLU A 189 17.90 -15.87 -11.98
N ARG A 190 16.82 -15.71 -11.21
CA ARG A 190 15.61 -16.56 -11.28
C ARG A 190 14.96 -16.46 -12.67
N VAL A 191 14.81 -15.26 -13.20
CA VAL A 191 14.23 -15.03 -14.53
C VAL A 191 15.11 -15.62 -15.63
N GLU A 192 16.41 -15.41 -15.61
CA GLU A 192 17.37 -15.95 -16.58
C GLU A 192 17.36 -17.49 -16.58
N ASN A 193 17.25 -18.10 -15.41
CA ASN A 193 17.23 -19.56 -15.24
C ASN A 193 15.81 -20.16 -15.39
N ARG A 194 14.80 -19.36 -15.70
CA ARG A 194 13.40 -19.82 -15.85
C ARG A 194 12.87 -20.54 -14.60
N VAL A 195 13.21 -20.05 -13.41
CA VAL A 195 12.73 -20.60 -12.15
C VAL A 195 11.24 -20.25 -11.99
N ASN A 196 10.39 -21.28 -11.97
CA ASN A 196 8.97 -21.09 -11.76
C ASN A 196 8.70 -20.61 -10.33
N LEU A 197 7.66 -19.78 -10.19
CA LEU A 197 7.16 -19.37 -8.86
C LEU A 197 6.54 -20.57 -8.13
N GLU A 198 6.87 -20.68 -6.88
CA GLU A 198 6.21 -21.57 -5.93
C GLU A 198 5.31 -20.73 -5.01
N ARG A 199 4.38 -21.41 -4.34
CA ARG A 199 3.45 -20.70 -3.43
C ARG A 199 4.19 -19.95 -2.31
N SER A 200 5.28 -20.52 -1.82
CA SER A 200 6.14 -19.89 -0.80
C SER A 200 6.79 -18.58 -1.24
N ASP A 201 6.93 -18.35 -2.53
CA ASP A 201 7.48 -17.08 -3.06
C ASP A 201 6.46 -15.92 -2.96
N LEU A 202 5.18 -16.23 -2.69
CA LEU A 202 4.08 -15.28 -2.62
C LEU A 202 3.58 -15.04 -1.19
N GLU A 203 4.15 -15.76 -0.21
CA GLU A 203 3.75 -15.70 1.20
C GLU A 203 4.72 -14.84 2.05
N GLY A 204 5.49 -13.95 1.41
CA GLY A 204 6.49 -13.06 2.04
C GLY A 204 5.98 -11.64 2.24
#